data_a6b8b19baaad1150ca893d736c877cb6
#
_entry.id   a6b8b19baaad1150ca893d736c877cb6
#
_cell.length_a   1.000
_cell.length_b   1.000
_cell.length_c   1.000
_cell.angle_alpha   90.00
_cell.angle_beta   90.00
_cell.angle_gamma   90.00
#
_symmetry.space_group_name_H-M   'P 1'
#
loop_
_entity.id
_entity.type
_entity.pdbx_description
1 polymer ?
#
loop_
_entity_poly.entity_id
_entity_poly.type
_entity_poly.pdbx_seq_one_letter_code
_entity_poly.pdbx_strand_id
1 'polypeptide(L)' 'MNNLTVIARENCIYCRLAIRLLEEKGLKFELLMLGVDFEREEFQSLAPGAKTFPQILVNGVSIGGYEDLLEKVDSIC' A
#
# COMPACT_ATOMS: atom_id res chain seq x y z
N MET A 1 1.49 3.37 17.42
CA MET A 1 0.82 2.65 16.34
C MET A 1 1.22 3.24 15.01
N ASN A 2 1.41 2.37 14.02
CA ASN A 2 1.79 2.81 12.68
C ASN A 2 0.56 3.17 11.86
N ASN A 3 0.70 4.22 11.05
CA ASN A 3 -0.31 4.56 10.06
C ASN A 3 0.02 3.82 8.78
N LEU A 4 -0.88 2.94 8.38
CA LEU A 4 -0.70 2.13 7.18
C LEU A 4 -1.57 2.65 6.05
N THR A 5 -1.00 2.75 4.86
CA THR A 5 -1.71 3.16 3.66
C THR A 5 -1.36 2.21 2.53
N VAL A 6 -2.37 1.78 1.79
CA VAL A 6 -2.17 0.97 0.59
C VAL A 6 -2.56 1.81 -0.61
N ILE A 7 -1.61 2.03 -1.50
CA ILE A 7 -1.85 2.74 -2.76
C ILE A 7 -2.07 1.68 -3.83
N ALA A 8 -3.26 1.65 -4.40
CA ALA A 8 -3.69 0.57 -5.27
C ALA A 8 -4.32 1.08 -6.58
N ARG A 9 -4.58 0.16 -7.48
CA ARG A 9 -5.32 0.42 -8.72
C ARG A 9 -6.26 -0.75 -8.99
N GLU A 10 -7.19 -0.56 -9.91
CA GLU A 10 -8.08 -1.63 -10.32
C GLU A 10 -7.33 -2.69 -11.10
N ASN A 11 -7.87 -3.90 -11.12
CA ASN A 11 -7.31 -5.05 -11.85
C ASN A 11 -5.87 -5.35 -11.46
N CYS A 12 -5.61 -5.30 -10.16
CA CYS A 12 -4.28 -5.54 -9.61
C CYS A 12 -4.36 -6.67 -8.58
N ILE A 13 -3.86 -7.83 -8.96
CA ILE A 13 -3.89 -9.00 -8.09
C ILE A 13 -3.08 -8.76 -6.82
N TYR A 14 -1.88 -8.20 -6.96
CA TYR A 14 -1.02 -7.95 -5.81
C TYR A 14 -1.59 -6.89 -4.86
N CYS A 15 -2.38 -5.95 -5.39
CA CYS A 15 -3.08 -5.00 -4.53
C CYS A 15 -4.10 -5.72 -3.66
N ARG A 16 -4.84 -6.65 -4.25
CA ARG A 16 -5.83 -7.44 -3.50
C ARG A 16 -5.16 -8.30 -2.44
N LEU A 17 -4.03 -8.90 -2.79
CA LEU A 17 -3.29 -9.74 -1.85
C LEU A 17 -2.75 -8.93 -0.69
N ALA A 18 -2.27 -7.72 -0.95
CA ALA A 18 -1.78 -6.84 0.11
C ALA A 18 -2.91 -6.45 1.06
N ILE A 19 -4.05 -6.06 0.51
CA ILE A 19 -5.21 -5.70 1.31
C ILE A 19 -5.64 -6.87 2.17
N ARG A 20 -5.75 -8.04 1.56
CA ARG A 20 -6.16 -9.25 2.26
C ARG A 20 -5.20 -9.60 3.40
N LEU A 21 -3.90 -9.48 3.15
CA LEU A 21 -2.90 -9.77 4.17
C LEU A 21 -3.08 -8.87 5.39
N LEU A 22 -3.27 -7.57 5.16
CA LEU A 22 -3.48 -6.64 6.26
C LEU A 22 -4.77 -6.93 7.02
N GLU A 23 -5.83 -7.28 6.31
CA GLU A 23 -7.09 -7.65 6.94
C GLU A 23 -6.96 -8.92 7.77
N GLU A 24 -6.25 -9.92 7.26
CA GLU A 24 -6.04 -11.16 7.99
C GLU A 24 -5.22 -10.96 9.26
N LYS A 25 -4.32 -9.98 9.24
CA LYS A 25 -3.51 -9.64 10.43
C LYS A 25 -4.26 -8.70 11.38
N GLY A 26 -5.47 -8.30 11.03
CA GLY A 26 -6.25 -7.40 11.86
C GLY A 26 -5.72 -5.98 11.93
N LEU A 27 -4.93 -5.57 10.94
CA LEU A 27 -4.35 -4.24 10.90
C LEU A 27 -5.26 -3.27 10.16
N LYS A 28 -5.40 -2.07 10.72
CA LYS A 28 -6.16 -1.00 10.06
C LYS A 28 -5.28 -0.28 9.08
N PHE A 29 -5.84 0.11 7.96
CA PHE A 29 -5.09 0.82 6.92
C PHE A 29 -6.04 1.71 6.13
N GLU A 30 -5.46 2.71 5.48
CA GLU A 30 -6.17 3.56 4.54
C GLU A 30 -5.91 3.04 3.13
N LEU A 31 -6.96 2.98 2.33
CA LEU A 31 -6.84 2.56 0.93
C LEU A 31 -6.98 3.78 0.04
N LEU A 32 -5.98 4.01 -0.80
CA LEU A 32 -6.02 5.05 -1.82
C LEU A 32 -6.05 4.39 -3.19
N MET A 33 -7.13 4.59 -3.91
CA MET A 33 -7.36 3.94 -5.21
C MET A 33 -7.14 4.91 -6.34
N LEU A 34 -6.31 4.53 -7.30
CA LEU A 34 -6.05 5.31 -8.51
C LEU A 34 -7.36 5.58 -9.26
N GLY A 35 -7.56 6.83 -9.63
CA GLY A 35 -8.76 7.25 -10.33
C GLY A 35 -9.95 7.56 -9.44
N VAL A 36 -9.85 7.26 -8.14
CA VAL A 36 -10.88 7.54 -7.15
C VAL A 36 -10.36 8.50 -6.09
N ASP A 37 -9.28 8.11 -5.44
CA ASP A 37 -8.70 8.90 -4.34
C ASP A 37 -7.54 9.78 -4.78
N PHE A 38 -6.89 9.42 -5.88
CA PHE A 38 -5.78 10.21 -6.43
C PHE A 38 -5.68 9.95 -7.93
N GLU A 39 -4.99 10.85 -8.61
CA GLU A 39 -4.72 10.71 -10.03
C GLU A 39 -3.28 10.27 -10.27
N ARG A 40 -3.00 9.79 -11.48
CA ARG A 40 -1.68 9.28 -11.83
C ARG A 40 -0.56 10.29 -11.54
N GLU A 41 -0.83 11.57 -11.77
CA GLU A 41 0.15 12.63 -11.54
C GLU A 41 0.53 12.77 -10.06
N GLU A 42 -0.37 12.37 -9.17
CA GLU A 42 -0.13 12.47 -7.73
C GLU A 42 0.65 11.29 -7.17
N PHE A 43 0.76 10.21 -7.94
CA PHE A 43 1.40 8.98 -7.49
C PHE A 43 2.84 9.21 -7.01
N GLN A 44 3.62 9.97 -7.75
CA GLN A 44 5.01 10.23 -7.38
C GLN A 44 5.13 11.07 -6.12
N SER A 45 4.14 11.90 -5.83
CA SER A 45 4.12 12.65 -4.58
C SER A 45 3.80 11.77 -3.39
N LEU A 46 2.93 10.78 -3.60
CA LEU A 46 2.53 9.85 -2.54
C LEU A 46 3.61 8.81 -2.26
N ALA A 47 4.25 8.32 -3.30
CA ALA A 47 5.28 7.29 -3.18
C ALA A 47 6.45 7.62 -4.12
N PRO A 48 7.33 8.54 -3.71
CA PRO A 48 8.43 8.99 -4.58
C PRO A 48 9.30 7.83 -5.05
N GLY A 49 9.56 7.81 -6.36
CA GLY A 49 10.37 6.77 -6.99
C GLY A 49 9.64 5.47 -7.28
N ALA A 50 8.40 5.33 -6.86
CA ALA A 50 7.63 4.12 -7.09
C ALA A 50 7.20 4.02 -8.55
N LYS A 51 7.18 2.78 -9.06
CA LYS A 51 6.79 2.51 -10.46
C LYS A 51 5.71 1.45 -10.56
N THR A 52 5.38 0.81 -9.46
CA THR A 52 4.46 -0.33 -9.46
C THR A 52 3.40 -0.20 -8.38
N PHE A 53 2.35 -1.01 -8.51
CA PHE A 53 1.29 -1.14 -7.52
C PHE A 53 1.30 -2.58 -6.98
N PRO A 54 0.92 -2.80 -5.72
CA PRO A 54 0.59 -1.76 -4.74
C PRO A 54 1.83 -1.08 -4.19
N GLN A 55 1.65 0.05 -3.51
CA GLN A 55 2.69 0.65 -2.69
C GLN A 55 2.17 0.73 -1.27
N ILE A 56 2.94 0.24 -0.34
CA ILE A 56 2.56 0.21 1.07
C ILE A 56 3.31 1.32 1.78
N LEU A 57 2.57 2.20 2.42
CA LEU A 57 3.17 3.29 3.18
C LEU A 57 3.03 3.00 4.67
N VAL A 58 4.12 3.17 5.39
CA VAL A 58 4.13 3.08 6.84
C VAL A 58 4.54 4.47 7.34
N ASN A 59 3.61 5.14 8.02
CA ASN A 59 3.81 6.51 8.49
C ASN A 59 4.23 7.45 7.38
N GLY A 60 3.62 7.26 6.19
CA GLY A 60 3.86 8.10 5.03
C GLY A 60 5.06 7.74 4.18
N VAL A 61 5.82 6.71 4.56
CA VAL A 61 7.02 6.30 3.83
C VAL A 61 6.77 4.96 3.15
N SER A 62 7.01 4.90 1.84
CA SER A 62 6.82 3.66 1.09
C SER A 62 7.86 2.62 1.49
N ILE A 63 7.39 1.41 1.82
CA ILE A 63 8.26 0.28 2.11
C ILE A 63 8.35 -0.67 0.92
N GLY A 64 7.64 -0.39 -0.17
CA GLY A 64 7.63 -1.22 -1.36
C GLY A 64 6.26 -1.81 -1.64
N GLY A 65 6.24 -2.93 -2.36
CA GLY A 65 5.02 -3.59 -2.77
C GLY A 65 4.61 -4.74 -1.88
N TYR A 66 3.84 -5.66 -2.45
CA TYR A 66 3.31 -6.78 -1.71
C TYR A 66 4.41 -7.69 -1.12
N GLU A 67 5.45 -7.98 -1.88
CA GLU A 67 6.52 -8.85 -1.38
C GLU A 67 7.25 -8.24 -0.20
N ASP A 68 7.47 -6.94 -0.25
CA ASP A 68 8.08 -6.21 0.87
C ASP A 68 7.17 -6.24 2.09
N LEU A 69 5.87 -6.13 1.86
CA LEU A 69 4.90 -6.21 2.94
C LEU A 69 4.94 -7.59 3.61
N LEU A 70 5.02 -8.66 2.81
CA LEU A 70 5.10 -10.02 3.34
C LEU A 70 6.29 -10.18 4.29
N GLU A 71 7.43 -9.60 3.93
CA GLU A 71 8.63 -9.69 4.74
C GLU A 71 8.54 -8.89 6.03
N LYS A 72 7.83 -7.77 5.99
CA LYS A 72 7.84 -6.78 7.07
C LYS A 72 6.57 -6.72 7.91
N VAL A 73 5.53 -7.44 7.51
CA VAL A 73 4.22 -7.31 8.15
C VAL A 73 4.26 -7.58 9.65
N ASP A 74 5.07 -8.54 10.07
CA ASP A 74 5.15 -8.88 11.50
C ASP A 74 5.89 -7.81 12.30
N SER A 75 6.75 -7.02 11.65
CA SER A 75 7.44 -5.91 12.29
C SER A 75 6.57 -4.66 12.38
N ILE A 76 5.56 -4.57 11.50
CA ILE A 76 4.66 -3.42 11.45
C ILE A 76 3.58 -3.51 12.52
N CYS A 77 3.23 -4.71 12.92
CA CYS A 77 2.17 -4.97 13.92
C CYS A 77 2.45 -4.37 15.29
#